data_3547f36329fe98761750ae40ec2b99c9
#
_entry.id   3547f36329fe98761750ae40ec2b99c9
#
_cell.length_a   1.000
_cell.length_b   1.000
_cell.length_c   1.000
_cell.angle_alpha   90.00
_cell.angle_beta   90.00
_cell.angle_gamma   90.00
#
_symmetry.space_group_name_H-M   'P 1'
#
loop_
_entity.id
_entity.type
_entity.pdbx_description
1 polymer ?
#
loop_
_entity_poly.entity_id
_entity_poly.type
_entity_poly.pdbx_seq_one_letter_code
_entity_poly.pdbx_strand_id
1 'polypeptide(L)'
;KKSSILILIAICLFSCSKPSKEASITGEIKGLGTDTLSLYGKTNSAPDRLDLHQGDKFAYTIPVDTITPAFLLINNQIEYPIYLDKGNKIKIKGDISNPEYLHIEGNIYNQEFTAFQEDLRGLGTPSEKVLEQKAEEFIRGHHSSFVSLYLLDKYFVQKDSPDFNKIKKLIE
;
A
#
# COMPACT_ATOMS: atom_id res chain seq x y z
N LYS A 1 57.90 34.90 11.99
CA LYS A 1 57.01 33.71 12.15
C LYS A 1 55.62 34.13 11.78
N LYS A 2 55.20 33.77 10.56
CA LYS A 2 53.84 34.07 10.08
C LYS A 2 53.02 32.79 10.28
N SER A 3 52.07 32.81 11.20
CA SER A 3 51.07 31.75 11.37
C SER A 3 50.00 31.93 10.33
N SER A 4 49.93 31.05 9.36
CA SER A 4 48.83 30.93 8.40
C SER A 4 47.70 30.18 9.07
N ILE A 5 46.62 30.88 9.38
CA ILE A 5 45.37 30.27 9.81
C ILE A 5 44.62 29.82 8.57
N LEU A 6 44.58 28.49 8.36
CA LEU A 6 43.80 27.85 7.29
C LEU A 6 42.36 27.76 7.78
N ILE A 7 41.51 28.68 7.32
CA ILE A 7 40.06 28.61 7.56
C ILE A 7 39.47 27.55 6.60
N LEU A 8 39.19 26.40 7.17
CA LEU A 8 38.47 25.31 6.46
C LEU A 8 36.98 25.68 6.41
N ILE A 9 36.56 26.27 5.29
CA ILE A 9 35.13 26.52 5.03
C ILE A 9 34.49 25.19 4.65
N ALA A 10 33.80 24.57 5.61
CA ALA A 10 32.94 23.42 5.37
C ALA A 10 31.69 23.93 4.63
N ILE A 11 31.70 23.80 3.31
CA ILE A 11 30.52 24.03 2.47
C ILE A 11 29.58 22.85 2.69
N CYS A 12 28.62 23.01 3.57
CA CYS A 12 27.46 22.10 3.67
C CYS A 12 26.63 22.27 2.39
N LEU A 13 26.87 21.43 1.41
CA LEU A 13 25.99 21.28 0.27
C LEU A 13 24.67 20.66 0.77
N PHE A 14 23.74 21.55 1.20
CA PHE A 14 22.34 21.17 1.29
C PHE A 14 21.87 20.87 -0.13
N SER A 15 22.04 19.61 -0.55
CA SER A 15 21.39 19.09 -1.74
C SER A 15 19.88 19.14 -1.48
N CYS A 16 19.25 20.23 -1.89
CA CYS A 16 17.80 20.35 -1.96
C CYS A 16 17.34 19.44 -3.10
N SER A 17 17.18 18.15 -2.84
CA SER A 17 16.57 17.24 -3.80
C SER A 17 15.14 17.73 -4.00
N LYS A 18 14.79 18.08 -5.26
CA LYS A 18 13.41 18.35 -5.62
C LYS A 18 12.57 17.15 -5.19
N PRO A 19 11.39 17.37 -4.59
CA PRO A 19 10.51 16.27 -4.21
C PRO A 19 10.30 15.39 -5.46
N SER A 20 10.58 14.10 -5.33
CA SER A 20 10.37 13.14 -6.39
C SER A 20 8.88 13.12 -6.73
N LYS A 21 8.56 13.20 -8.03
CA LYS A 21 7.19 13.00 -8.54
C LYS A 21 6.87 11.52 -8.75
N GLU A 22 7.63 10.66 -8.12
CA GLU A 22 7.54 9.21 -8.31
C GLU A 22 7.44 8.52 -6.96
N ALA A 23 6.71 7.43 -6.91
CA ALA A 23 6.75 6.45 -5.85
C ALA A 23 7.66 5.29 -6.29
N SER A 24 8.52 4.81 -5.41
CA SER A 24 9.27 3.59 -5.63
C SER A 24 8.63 2.43 -4.86
N ILE A 25 8.49 1.29 -5.51
CA ILE A 25 7.98 0.05 -4.93
C ILE A 25 9.11 -0.96 -4.98
N THR A 26 9.44 -1.54 -3.84
CA THR A 26 10.40 -2.65 -3.74
C THR A 26 9.79 -3.75 -2.90
N GLY A 27 10.07 -5.00 -3.21
CA GLY A 27 9.50 -6.07 -2.44
C GLY A 27 10.21 -7.40 -2.57
N GLU A 28 9.82 -8.28 -1.65
CA GLU A 28 10.18 -9.68 -1.64
C GLU A 28 8.96 -10.49 -1.19
N ILE A 29 8.42 -11.32 -2.09
CA ILE A 29 7.33 -12.25 -1.79
C ILE A 29 7.89 -13.65 -1.99
N LYS A 30 8.12 -14.36 -0.90
CA LYS A 30 8.70 -15.71 -0.93
C LYS A 30 7.82 -16.66 -1.73
N GLY A 31 8.45 -17.46 -2.57
CA GLY A 31 7.75 -18.44 -3.40
C GLY A 31 6.98 -17.86 -4.58
N LEU A 32 7.10 -16.55 -4.86
CA LEU A 32 6.48 -15.92 -6.02
C LEU A 32 7.04 -16.51 -7.34
N GLY A 33 8.36 -16.77 -7.38
CA GLY A 33 9.01 -17.46 -8.48
C GLY A 33 8.78 -16.78 -9.83
N THR A 34 8.06 -17.46 -10.72
CA THR A 34 7.67 -16.96 -12.05
C THR A 34 6.23 -16.46 -12.12
N ASP A 35 5.55 -16.41 -10.99
CA ASP A 35 4.16 -15.95 -10.90
C ASP A 35 4.04 -14.47 -11.31
N THR A 36 2.86 -14.11 -11.80
CA THR A 36 2.63 -12.74 -12.25
C THR A 36 2.31 -11.83 -11.07
N LEU A 37 2.98 -10.68 -11.04
CA LEU A 37 2.63 -9.56 -10.17
C LEU A 37 2.36 -8.34 -11.02
N SER A 38 1.18 -7.78 -10.92
CA SER A 38 0.76 -6.61 -11.66
C SER A 38 0.28 -5.52 -10.71
N LEU A 39 0.46 -4.27 -11.13
CA LEU A 39 -0.10 -3.10 -10.45
C LEU A 39 -1.11 -2.44 -11.39
N TYR A 40 -2.30 -2.15 -10.89
CA TYR A 40 -3.30 -1.40 -11.64
C TYR A 40 -4.05 -0.40 -10.74
N GLY A 41 -4.64 0.64 -11.34
CA GLY A 41 -5.38 1.67 -10.62
C GLY A 41 -5.80 2.81 -11.53
N LYS A 42 -6.31 3.89 -10.95
CA LYS A 42 -6.87 5.03 -11.71
C LYS A 42 -5.89 5.78 -12.61
N THR A 43 -4.60 5.64 -12.39
CA THR A 43 -3.58 6.36 -13.17
C THR A 43 -3.27 5.70 -14.51
N ASN A 44 -3.58 4.40 -14.67
CA ASN A 44 -3.30 3.67 -15.88
C ASN A 44 -4.51 2.81 -16.27
N SER A 45 -4.93 2.92 -17.51
CA SER A 45 -6.07 2.18 -18.07
C SER A 45 -5.80 0.67 -18.24
N ALA A 46 -4.59 0.22 -17.97
CA ALA A 46 -4.16 -1.17 -18.06
C ALA A 46 -3.27 -1.54 -16.87
N PRO A 47 -3.29 -2.79 -16.42
CA PRO A 47 -2.38 -3.27 -15.39
C PRO A 47 -0.93 -3.16 -15.84
N ASP A 48 -0.10 -2.45 -15.06
CA ASP A 48 1.34 -2.46 -15.27
C ASP A 48 1.91 -3.74 -14.67
N ARG A 49 2.73 -4.43 -15.44
CA ARG A 49 3.44 -5.60 -14.96
C ARG A 49 4.69 -5.16 -14.21
N LEU A 50 4.80 -5.52 -12.94
CA LEU A 50 6.02 -5.28 -12.17
C LEU A 50 7.12 -6.21 -12.68
N ASP A 51 8.31 -5.64 -12.97
CA ASP A 51 9.47 -6.44 -13.35
C ASP A 51 9.99 -7.22 -12.14
N LEU A 52 9.90 -8.54 -12.25
CA LEU A 52 10.46 -9.46 -11.27
C LEU A 52 11.90 -9.75 -11.65
N HIS A 53 12.84 -9.24 -10.86
CA HIS A 53 14.26 -9.56 -11.03
C HIS A 53 14.60 -10.83 -10.25
N GLN A 54 14.69 -11.96 -10.96
CA GLN A 54 15.15 -13.25 -10.42
C GLN A 54 14.40 -13.75 -9.17
N GLY A 55 13.28 -14.41 -9.37
CA GLY A 55 12.51 -15.07 -8.32
C GLY A 55 11.64 -14.10 -7.52
N ASP A 56 11.76 -14.13 -6.21
CA ASP A 56 10.81 -13.53 -5.29
C ASP A 56 10.91 -11.99 -5.16
N LYS A 57 11.97 -11.36 -5.74
CA LYS A 57 12.26 -9.93 -5.55
C LYS A 57 11.85 -9.10 -6.76
N PHE A 58 11.36 -7.90 -6.49
CA PHE A 58 10.97 -6.94 -7.51
C PHE A 58 11.26 -5.49 -7.10
N ALA A 59 11.41 -4.63 -8.10
CA ALA A 59 11.53 -3.18 -7.93
C ALA A 59 10.82 -2.48 -9.08
N TYR A 60 10.08 -1.42 -8.78
CA TYR A 60 9.36 -0.62 -9.75
C TYR A 60 9.30 0.85 -9.31
N THR A 61 9.27 1.76 -10.27
CA THR A 61 9.08 3.19 -10.04
C THR A 61 7.94 3.68 -10.89
N ILE A 62 6.99 4.38 -10.28
CA ILE A 62 5.78 4.86 -10.94
C ILE A 62 5.61 6.37 -10.73
N PRO A 63 5.30 7.15 -11.79
CA PRO A 63 4.94 8.54 -11.66
C PRO A 63 3.65 8.70 -10.85
N VAL A 64 3.69 9.54 -9.81
CA VAL A 64 2.53 9.82 -8.93
C VAL A 64 2.57 11.28 -8.52
N ASP A 65 1.50 12.01 -8.81
CA ASP A 65 1.41 13.43 -8.45
C ASP A 65 0.71 13.66 -7.09
N THR A 66 -0.17 12.76 -6.70
CA THR A 66 -0.94 12.82 -5.45
C THR A 66 -1.23 11.41 -4.96
N ILE A 67 -1.74 11.31 -3.73
CA ILE A 67 -2.14 10.02 -3.18
C ILE A 67 -3.08 9.27 -4.15
N THR A 68 -2.70 8.08 -4.52
CA THR A 68 -3.39 7.27 -5.53
C THR A 68 -3.61 5.87 -4.99
N PRO A 69 -4.86 5.46 -4.77
CA PRO A 69 -5.20 4.06 -4.53
C PRO A 69 -4.92 3.23 -5.78
N ALA A 70 -4.25 2.12 -5.60
CA ALA A 70 -3.95 1.14 -6.64
C ALA A 70 -4.11 -0.28 -6.06
N PHE A 71 -3.99 -1.29 -6.92
CA PHE A 71 -4.09 -2.68 -6.50
C PHE A 71 -2.90 -3.48 -7.03
N LEU A 72 -2.32 -4.27 -6.15
CA LEU A 72 -1.44 -5.37 -6.54
C LEU A 72 -2.31 -6.57 -6.90
N LEU A 73 -2.11 -7.12 -8.08
CA LEU A 73 -2.78 -8.32 -8.55
C LEU A 73 -1.76 -9.46 -8.63
N ILE A 74 -1.95 -10.47 -7.80
CA ILE A 74 -1.08 -11.64 -7.72
C ILE A 74 -1.78 -12.77 -8.48
N ASN A 75 -1.09 -13.37 -9.45
CA ASN A 75 -1.58 -14.47 -10.27
C ASN A 75 -2.95 -14.22 -10.93
N ASN A 76 -3.29 -12.97 -11.23
CA ASN A 76 -4.58 -12.56 -11.76
C ASN A 76 -5.80 -13.02 -10.91
N GLN A 77 -5.60 -13.27 -9.63
CA GLN A 77 -6.64 -13.80 -8.74
C GLN A 77 -6.79 -13.00 -7.45
N ILE A 78 -5.69 -12.57 -6.85
CA ILE A 78 -5.69 -11.93 -5.54
C ILE A 78 -5.37 -10.47 -5.68
N GLU A 79 -6.34 -9.63 -5.32
CA GLU A 79 -6.20 -8.19 -5.27
C GLU A 79 -5.81 -7.73 -3.86
N TYR A 80 -4.77 -6.90 -3.80
CA TYR A 80 -4.30 -6.30 -2.55
C TYR A 80 -4.19 -4.79 -2.72
N PRO A 81 -4.93 -3.97 -1.95
CA PRO A 81 -4.86 -2.52 -2.09
C PRO A 81 -3.50 -1.99 -1.65
N ILE A 82 -3.00 -1.03 -2.41
CA ILE A 82 -1.77 -0.30 -2.14
C ILE A 82 -2.02 1.19 -2.37
N TYR A 83 -1.44 2.02 -1.54
CA TYR A 83 -1.60 3.47 -1.61
C TYR A 83 -0.25 4.09 -1.97
N LEU A 84 -0.24 4.81 -3.09
CA LEU A 84 0.95 5.45 -3.63
C LEU A 84 0.86 6.96 -3.45
N ASP A 85 1.96 7.60 -3.06
CA ASP A 85 2.07 9.06 -3.07
C ASP A 85 3.48 9.45 -3.52
N LYS A 86 3.60 10.67 -4.02
CA LYS A 86 4.89 11.21 -4.50
C LYS A 86 5.96 11.13 -3.40
N GLY A 87 7.14 10.68 -3.81
CA GLY A 87 8.28 10.53 -2.90
C GLY A 87 8.20 9.32 -1.97
N ASN A 88 7.11 8.54 -2.00
CA ASN A 88 7.02 7.35 -1.16
C ASN A 88 8.01 6.26 -1.58
N LYS A 89 8.52 5.56 -0.59
CA LYS A 89 9.34 4.36 -0.74
C LYS A 89 8.58 3.19 -0.15
N ILE A 90 7.78 2.57 -0.99
CA ILE A 90 6.92 1.45 -0.59
C ILE A 90 7.77 0.19 -0.51
N LYS A 91 7.64 -0.55 0.59
CA LYS A 91 8.28 -1.85 0.78
C LYS A 91 7.22 -2.92 1.01
N ILE A 92 7.31 -4.00 0.25
CA ILE A 92 6.36 -5.11 0.30
C ILE A 92 7.10 -6.37 0.72
N LYS A 93 6.59 -7.07 1.71
CA LYS A 93 7.08 -8.39 2.13
C LYS A 93 5.91 -9.34 2.28
N GLY A 94 6.12 -10.60 1.92
CA GLY A 94 5.08 -11.61 2.04
C GLY A 94 5.56 -12.99 1.69
N ASP A 95 4.59 -13.90 1.61
CA ASP A 95 4.76 -15.28 1.20
C ASP A 95 3.57 -15.68 0.33
N ILE A 96 3.82 -16.28 -0.82
CA ILE A 96 2.76 -16.65 -1.77
C ILE A 96 1.82 -17.72 -1.22
N SER A 97 2.23 -18.44 -0.21
CA SER A 97 1.36 -19.39 0.51
C SER A 97 0.28 -18.69 1.35
N ASN A 98 0.45 -17.39 1.63
CA ASN A 98 -0.49 -16.54 2.36
C ASN A 98 -0.59 -15.16 1.70
N PRO A 99 -1.00 -15.08 0.43
CA PRO A 99 -0.94 -13.85 -0.36
C PRO A 99 -1.89 -12.75 0.12
N GLU A 100 -2.83 -13.10 0.99
CA GLU A 100 -3.79 -12.18 1.63
C GLU A 100 -3.12 -11.32 2.73
N TYR A 101 -1.93 -11.71 3.20
CA TYR A 101 -1.26 -11.07 4.33
C TYR A 101 0.11 -10.53 3.94
N LEU A 102 0.10 -9.59 3.00
CA LEU A 102 1.31 -8.85 2.69
C LEU A 102 1.57 -7.77 3.74
N HIS A 103 2.82 -7.62 4.14
CA HIS A 103 3.26 -6.51 4.97
C HIS A 103 3.75 -5.37 4.07
N ILE A 104 3.02 -4.24 4.05
CA ILE A 104 3.31 -3.09 3.20
C ILE A 104 3.58 -1.86 4.04
N GLU A 105 4.75 -1.25 3.84
CA GLU A 105 5.21 -0.02 4.48
C GLU A 105 5.34 1.11 3.46
N GLY A 106 5.64 2.33 3.94
CA GLY A 106 6.03 3.48 3.12
C GLY A 106 5.09 4.68 3.22
N ASN A 107 3.87 4.49 3.70
CA ASN A 107 2.97 5.57 4.13
C ASN A 107 1.94 5.05 5.13
N ILE A 108 1.17 5.98 5.71
CA ILE A 108 0.22 5.65 6.78
C ILE A 108 -0.87 4.69 6.31
N TYR A 109 -1.40 4.84 5.09
CA TYR A 109 -2.51 4.01 4.60
C TYR A 109 -2.09 2.55 4.37
N ASN A 110 -0.88 2.33 3.86
CA ASN A 110 -0.33 0.98 3.72
C ASN A 110 -0.11 0.33 5.08
N GLN A 111 0.35 1.08 6.08
CA GLN A 111 0.53 0.60 7.44
C GLN A 111 -0.81 0.29 8.12
N GLU A 112 -1.81 1.15 7.95
CA GLU A 112 -3.16 0.94 8.46
C GLU A 112 -3.80 -0.32 7.87
N PHE A 113 -3.67 -0.53 6.55
CA PHE A 113 -4.20 -1.73 5.94
C PHE A 113 -3.45 -2.99 6.36
N THR A 114 -2.13 -2.92 6.47
CA THR A 114 -1.31 -4.02 7.02
C THR A 114 -1.76 -4.38 8.43
N ALA A 115 -1.94 -3.40 9.32
CA ALA A 115 -2.40 -3.62 10.68
C ALA A 115 -3.80 -4.25 10.73
N PHE A 116 -4.73 -3.79 9.88
CA PHE A 116 -6.05 -4.38 9.73
C PHE A 116 -5.98 -5.87 9.32
N GLN A 117 -5.13 -6.20 8.35
CA GLN A 117 -4.95 -7.58 7.91
C GLN A 117 -4.30 -8.46 8.98
N GLU A 118 -3.35 -7.94 9.75
CA GLU A 118 -2.72 -8.65 10.87
C GLU A 118 -3.75 -8.94 11.97
N ASP A 119 -4.66 -8.01 12.29
CA ASP A 119 -5.76 -8.22 13.22
C ASP A 119 -6.69 -9.35 12.75
N LEU A 120 -7.06 -9.36 11.47
CA LEU A 120 -7.85 -10.45 10.89
C LEU A 120 -7.13 -11.80 10.92
N ARG A 121 -5.84 -11.82 10.63
CA ARG A 121 -5.01 -13.03 10.68
C ARG A 121 -5.02 -13.67 12.08
N GLY A 122 -5.02 -12.85 13.12
CA GLY A 122 -5.14 -13.30 14.50
C GLY A 122 -6.44 -14.05 14.83
N LEU A 123 -7.48 -13.87 14.00
CA LEU A 123 -8.79 -14.53 14.17
C LEU A 123 -8.91 -15.88 13.44
N GLY A 124 -7.87 -16.28 12.68
CA GLY A 124 -7.91 -17.49 11.85
C GLY A 124 -8.78 -17.35 10.61
N THR A 125 -9.89 -18.12 10.53
CA THR A 125 -10.85 -18.02 9.40
C THR A 125 -12.14 -17.37 9.89
N PRO A 126 -12.22 -16.02 9.90
CA PRO A 126 -13.38 -15.30 10.41
C PRO A 126 -14.59 -15.46 9.47
N SER A 127 -15.79 -15.50 10.04
CA SER A 127 -17.02 -15.47 9.24
C SER A 127 -17.20 -14.08 8.60
N GLU A 128 -18.01 -14.00 7.53
CA GLU A 128 -18.35 -12.73 6.86
C GLU A 128 -18.86 -11.67 7.85
N LYS A 129 -19.71 -12.06 8.80
CA LYS A 129 -20.21 -11.16 9.83
C LYS A 129 -19.10 -10.57 10.71
N VAL A 130 -18.07 -11.35 11.03
CA VAL A 130 -16.91 -10.89 11.81
C VAL A 130 -16.07 -9.94 10.98
N LEU A 131 -15.87 -10.25 9.68
CA LEU A 131 -15.16 -9.35 8.75
C LEU A 131 -15.86 -7.99 8.62
N GLU A 132 -17.19 -7.98 8.46
CA GLU A 132 -17.97 -6.75 8.44
C GLU A 132 -17.86 -5.95 9.76
N GLN A 133 -17.91 -6.63 10.90
CA GLN A 133 -17.76 -5.96 12.20
C GLN A 133 -16.38 -5.31 12.32
N LYS A 134 -15.32 -6.01 11.93
CA LYS A 134 -13.95 -5.48 11.95
C LYS A 134 -13.77 -4.32 10.99
N ALA A 135 -14.34 -4.41 9.78
CA ALA A 135 -14.35 -3.30 8.84
C ALA A 135 -15.12 -2.07 9.39
N GLU A 136 -16.27 -2.28 10.02
CA GLU A 136 -17.03 -1.20 10.66
C GLU A 136 -16.25 -0.54 11.79
N GLU A 137 -15.62 -1.33 12.68
CA GLU A 137 -14.76 -0.82 13.76
C GLU A 137 -13.62 0.04 13.21
N PHE A 138 -12.95 -0.44 12.15
CA PHE A 138 -11.89 0.31 11.50
C PHE A 138 -12.39 1.62 10.90
N ILE A 139 -13.47 1.59 10.10
CA ILE A 139 -14.06 2.77 9.44
C ILE A 139 -14.40 3.84 10.47
N ARG A 140 -15.03 3.45 11.59
CA ARG A 140 -15.41 4.38 12.66
C ARG A 140 -14.20 5.01 13.37
N GLY A 141 -13.08 4.31 13.43
CA GLY A 141 -11.83 4.83 14.01
C GLY A 141 -10.98 5.66 13.05
N HIS A 142 -11.21 5.56 11.74
CA HIS A 142 -10.33 6.10 10.70
C HIS A 142 -11.11 6.79 9.56
N HIS A 143 -12.06 7.68 9.89
CA HIS A 143 -12.97 8.32 8.91
C HIS A 143 -12.25 9.01 7.73
N SER A 144 -11.03 9.52 7.93
CA SER A 144 -10.27 10.23 6.90
C SER A 144 -9.31 9.32 6.12
N SER A 145 -9.31 8.00 6.39
CA SER A 145 -8.41 7.07 5.73
C SER A 145 -8.97 6.58 4.39
N PHE A 146 -8.10 6.50 3.38
CA PHE A 146 -8.43 5.81 2.12
C PHE A 146 -8.70 4.31 2.31
N VAL A 147 -8.14 3.71 3.37
CA VAL A 147 -8.43 2.32 3.75
C VAL A 147 -9.89 2.17 4.13
N SER A 148 -10.47 3.15 4.84
CA SER A 148 -11.90 3.14 5.21
C SER A 148 -12.81 3.13 3.98
N LEU A 149 -12.45 3.87 2.92
CA LEU A 149 -13.21 3.83 1.66
C LEU A 149 -13.13 2.46 0.98
N TYR A 150 -11.95 1.85 0.98
CA TYR A 150 -11.78 0.49 0.43
C TYR A 150 -12.59 -0.54 1.22
N LEU A 151 -12.54 -0.50 2.56
CA LEU A 151 -13.27 -1.43 3.41
C LEU A 151 -14.79 -1.23 3.32
N LEU A 152 -15.24 0.02 3.20
CA LEU A 152 -16.65 0.35 2.99
C LEU A 152 -17.14 -0.26 1.67
N ASP A 153 -16.40 -0.06 0.59
CA ASP A 153 -16.72 -0.62 -0.71
C ASP A 153 -16.78 -2.15 -0.66
N LYS A 154 -15.71 -2.78 -0.19
CA LYS A 154 -15.55 -4.23 -0.17
C LYS A 154 -16.59 -4.96 0.68
N TYR A 155 -16.87 -4.46 1.89
CA TYR A 155 -17.69 -5.19 2.87
C TYR A 155 -19.14 -4.72 2.96
N PHE A 156 -19.50 -3.56 2.38
CA PHE A 156 -20.84 -3.01 2.52
C PHE A 156 -21.49 -2.63 1.19
N VAL A 157 -20.71 -2.13 0.21
CA VAL A 157 -21.25 -1.68 -1.08
C VAL A 157 -21.36 -2.85 -2.08
N GLN A 158 -20.32 -3.68 -2.20
CA GLN A 158 -20.25 -4.78 -3.17
C GLN A 158 -21.02 -6.04 -2.76
N LYS A 159 -22.04 -5.90 -1.94
CA LYS A 159 -22.93 -6.99 -1.53
C LYS A 159 -24.09 -7.16 -2.50
N ASP A 160 -24.64 -8.37 -2.58
CA ASP A 160 -25.85 -8.65 -3.36
C ASP A 160 -27.04 -7.78 -2.92
N SER A 161 -27.10 -7.44 -1.64
CA SER A 161 -28.14 -6.58 -1.05
C SER A 161 -27.54 -5.58 -0.07
N PRO A 162 -27.00 -4.44 -0.56
CA PRO A 162 -26.38 -3.42 0.29
C PRO A 162 -27.40 -2.75 1.23
N ASP A 163 -27.02 -2.59 2.51
CA ASP A 163 -27.77 -1.77 3.47
C ASP A 163 -27.33 -0.30 3.34
N PHE A 164 -28.04 0.45 2.50
CA PHE A 164 -27.73 1.88 2.26
C PHE A 164 -27.87 2.75 3.52
N ASN A 165 -28.73 2.39 4.48
CA ASN A 165 -28.84 3.11 5.74
C ASN A 165 -27.61 2.91 6.61
N LYS A 166 -27.06 1.69 6.63
CA LYS A 166 -25.80 1.39 7.32
C LYS A 166 -24.62 2.09 6.65
N ILE A 167 -24.53 2.02 5.33
CA ILE A 167 -23.48 2.68 4.53
C ILE A 167 -23.48 4.19 4.85
N LYS A 168 -24.66 4.84 4.79
CA LYS A 168 -24.80 6.26 5.10
C LYS A 168 -24.26 6.61 6.51
N LYS A 169 -24.58 5.83 7.52
CA LYS A 169 -24.11 6.02 8.90
C LYS A 169 -22.60 5.80 9.08
N LEU A 170 -21.94 5.10 8.15
CA LEU A 170 -20.50 4.86 8.19
C LEU A 170 -19.69 6.00 7.54
N ILE A 171 -20.33 6.83 6.70
CA ILE A 171 -19.68 7.97 6.02
C ILE A 171 -20.05 9.33 6.65
N GLU A 172 -20.99 9.38 7.57
CA GLU A 172 -21.35 10.55 8.40
C GLU A 172 -20.44 10.64 9.64
#